data_707647bd1438a8e26ad00d7dfbda592b
#
_entry.id   707647bd1438a8e26ad00d7dfbda592b
#
_cell.length_a   1.000
_cell.length_b   1.000
_cell.length_c   1.000
_cell.angle_alpha   90.00
_cell.angle_beta   90.00
_cell.angle_gamma   90.00
#
_symmetry.space_group_name_H-M   'P 1'
#
loop_
_entity.id
_entity.type
_entity.pdbx_description
1 polymer ?
#
loop_
_entity_poly.entity_id
_entity_poly.type
_entity_poly.pdbx_seq_one_letter_code
_entity_poly.pdbx_strand_id
1 'polypeptide(L)'
;MYKRQNLRIILPDTYGTEGFLKRAPEWLKQWTGIRIDSGDPIQGAEAAIDWWKGKGENPKEKLVIFSDGLDDLTIKELHRRFHERVKVSFGWGTNLTNDFRGLVADGSLDAFSLVCKPIKANGNSTVKLSDNLNKAMGSSAEIDRYKHVFGVGQQKSFDIVV
;
A
#
# COMPACT_ATOMS: atom_id res chain seq x y z
N MET A 1 -2.42 28.99 -5.03
CA MET A 1 -2.13 27.55 -5.14
C MET A 1 -1.14 27.17 -4.05
N TYR A 2 -1.55 26.42 -3.05
CA TYR A 2 -0.71 26.10 -1.89
C TYR A 2 0.44 25.17 -2.28
N LYS A 3 1.66 25.67 -2.21
CA LYS A 3 2.89 24.93 -2.54
C LYS A 3 3.32 24.01 -1.39
N ARG A 4 2.53 22.98 -1.06
CA ARG A 4 3.01 21.89 -0.18
C ARG A 4 3.60 20.75 -1.02
N GLN A 5 4.58 21.06 -1.83
CA GLN A 5 5.13 20.13 -2.83
C GLN A 5 5.72 18.86 -2.20
N ASN A 6 6.28 18.95 -0.99
CA ASN A 6 6.94 17.82 -0.33
C ASN A 6 5.97 16.80 0.30
N LEU A 7 4.66 17.11 0.38
CA LEU A 7 3.64 16.25 0.98
C LEU A 7 2.72 15.57 -0.04
N ARG A 8 3.09 15.59 -1.32
CA ARG A 8 2.27 15.00 -2.40
C ARG A 8 2.63 13.54 -2.57
N ILE A 9 2.08 12.69 -1.72
CA ILE A 9 2.24 11.23 -1.77
C ILE A 9 0.92 10.60 -2.19
N ILE A 10 0.98 9.70 -3.15
CA ILE A 10 -0.15 8.91 -3.63
C ILE A 10 -0.28 7.67 -2.73
N LEU A 11 -1.49 7.31 -2.33
CA LEU A 11 -1.83 6.02 -1.74
C LEU A 11 -2.87 5.35 -2.63
N PRO A 12 -2.45 4.46 -3.56
CA PRO A 12 -3.30 4.02 -4.67
C PRO A 12 -4.14 2.78 -4.40
N ASP A 13 -3.95 2.08 -3.29
CA ASP A 13 -4.44 0.73 -3.07
C ASP A 13 -5.96 0.59 -2.87
N THR A 14 -6.69 1.69 -2.67
CA THR A 14 -8.15 1.65 -2.41
C THR A 14 -8.93 0.90 -3.50
N TYR A 15 -8.55 1.05 -4.75
CA TYR A 15 -9.16 0.38 -5.91
C TYR A 15 -8.17 -0.49 -6.68
N GLY A 16 -7.06 -0.85 -6.03
CA GLY A 16 -5.93 -1.55 -6.61
C GLY A 16 -4.92 -0.60 -7.26
N THR A 17 -3.66 -0.78 -6.89
CA THR A 17 -2.53 0.08 -7.34
C THR A 17 -2.44 0.13 -8.86
N GLU A 18 -2.49 -1.02 -9.54
CA GLU A 18 -2.38 -1.09 -11.00
C GLU A 18 -3.57 -0.40 -11.70
N GLY A 19 -4.79 -0.67 -11.23
CA GLY A 19 -6.01 -0.05 -11.75
C GLY A 19 -6.02 1.46 -11.59
N PHE A 20 -5.51 1.95 -10.45
CA PHE A 20 -5.35 3.39 -10.18
C PHE A 20 -4.33 4.02 -11.13
N LEU A 21 -3.12 3.46 -11.25
CA LEU A 21 -2.05 4.00 -12.09
C LEU A 21 -2.43 4.08 -13.57
N LYS A 22 -3.19 3.10 -14.08
CA LYS A 22 -3.72 3.11 -15.45
C LYS A 22 -4.67 4.27 -15.73
N ARG A 23 -5.44 4.71 -14.71
CA ARG A 23 -6.46 5.77 -14.82
C ARG A 23 -5.99 7.10 -14.23
N ALA A 24 -4.78 7.16 -13.68
CA ALA A 24 -4.26 8.33 -13.01
C ALA A 24 -4.19 9.54 -13.97
N PRO A 25 -4.72 10.71 -13.55
CA PRO A 25 -4.68 11.89 -14.39
C PRO A 25 -3.25 12.37 -14.62
N GLU A 26 -3.00 12.99 -15.77
CA GLU A 26 -1.65 13.35 -16.22
C GLU A 26 -0.88 14.24 -15.22
N TRP A 27 -1.57 15.14 -14.53
CA TRP A 27 -0.96 16.03 -13.53
C TRP A 27 -0.41 15.29 -12.30
N LEU A 28 -0.87 14.07 -12.03
CA LEU A 28 -0.48 13.30 -10.85
C LEU A 28 0.99 12.86 -10.91
N LYS A 29 1.55 12.71 -12.11
CA LYS A 29 2.97 12.37 -12.29
C LYS A 29 3.93 13.35 -11.61
N GLN A 30 3.50 14.61 -11.43
CA GLN A 30 4.29 15.64 -10.76
C GLN A 30 4.35 15.49 -9.24
N TRP A 31 3.57 14.57 -8.66
CA TRP A 31 3.60 14.33 -7.23
C TRP A 31 4.92 13.68 -6.82
N THR A 32 5.29 13.93 -5.55
CA THR A 32 6.60 13.60 -5.01
C THR A 32 6.82 12.09 -4.93
N GLY A 33 5.79 11.32 -4.60
CA GLY A 33 5.97 9.89 -4.39
C GLY A 33 4.68 9.10 -4.27
N ILE A 34 4.88 7.82 -3.96
CA ILE A 34 3.83 6.81 -3.78
C ILE A 34 4.09 6.02 -2.50
N ARG A 35 3.02 5.67 -1.78
CA ARG A 35 3.06 4.77 -0.62
C ARG A 35 2.51 3.41 -1.03
N ILE A 36 3.29 2.36 -0.77
CA ILE A 36 2.90 0.96 -0.91
C ILE A 36 2.49 0.46 0.47
N ASP A 37 1.20 0.22 0.67
CA ASP A 37 0.58 -0.11 1.97
C ASP A 37 -0.16 -1.45 1.94
N SER A 38 -0.04 -2.19 0.85
CA SER A 38 -0.62 -3.53 0.70
C SER A 38 -0.11 -4.23 -0.56
N GLY A 39 -0.25 -5.56 -0.60
CA GLY A 39 0.20 -6.38 -1.72
C GLY A 39 1.71 -6.63 -1.70
N ASP A 40 2.25 -7.10 -2.84
CA ASP A 40 3.68 -7.34 -2.99
C ASP A 40 4.43 -6.00 -3.11
N PRO A 41 5.31 -5.65 -2.16
CA PRO A 41 6.01 -4.38 -2.16
C PRO A 41 6.95 -4.23 -3.37
N ILE A 42 7.52 -5.33 -3.86
CA ILE A 42 8.42 -5.31 -5.02
C ILE A 42 7.62 -5.00 -6.29
N GLN A 43 6.51 -5.70 -6.52
CA GLN A 43 5.66 -5.45 -7.68
C GLN A 43 5.06 -4.04 -7.65
N GLY A 44 4.63 -3.57 -6.49
CA GLY A 44 4.11 -2.22 -6.32
C GLY A 44 5.13 -1.14 -6.68
N ALA A 45 6.37 -1.30 -6.22
CA ALA A 45 7.45 -0.36 -6.53
C ALA A 45 7.86 -0.40 -8.01
N GLU A 46 7.95 -1.60 -8.62
CA GLU A 46 8.24 -1.72 -10.06
C GLU A 46 7.13 -1.05 -10.89
N ALA A 47 5.87 -1.29 -10.58
CA ALA A 47 4.74 -0.66 -11.26
C ALA A 47 4.79 0.87 -11.17
N ALA A 48 5.13 1.41 -10.00
CA ALA A 48 5.30 2.85 -9.80
C ALA A 48 6.45 3.42 -10.62
N ILE A 49 7.62 2.75 -10.62
CA ILE A 49 8.79 3.16 -11.39
C ILE A 49 8.48 3.17 -12.89
N ASP A 50 7.84 2.11 -13.39
CA ASP A 50 7.50 2.01 -14.80
C ASP A 50 6.42 3.02 -15.21
N TRP A 51 5.46 3.29 -14.31
CA TRP A 51 4.47 4.34 -14.53
C TRP A 51 5.12 5.71 -14.67
N TRP A 52 6.03 6.11 -13.78
CA TRP A 52 6.76 7.37 -13.89
C TRP A 52 7.60 7.45 -15.16
N LYS A 53 8.34 6.39 -15.51
CA LYS A 53 9.10 6.33 -16.77
C LYS A 53 8.19 6.51 -17.99
N GLY A 54 7.05 5.81 -18.02
CA GLY A 54 6.07 5.92 -19.09
C GLY A 54 5.43 7.30 -19.21
N LYS A 55 5.49 8.11 -18.14
CA LYS A 55 5.04 9.50 -18.11
C LYS A 55 6.16 10.52 -18.36
N GLY A 56 7.37 10.07 -18.69
CA GLY A 56 8.52 10.94 -18.94
C GLY A 56 9.15 11.54 -17.67
N GLU A 57 8.84 11.00 -16.49
CA GLU A 57 9.41 11.43 -15.23
C GLU A 57 10.67 10.63 -14.88
N ASN A 58 11.60 11.24 -14.15
CA ASN A 58 12.79 10.55 -13.63
C ASN A 58 12.46 9.89 -12.28
N PRO A 59 12.43 8.55 -12.19
CA PRO A 59 12.13 7.87 -10.92
C PRO A 59 13.13 8.18 -9.80
N LYS A 60 14.37 8.51 -10.11
CA LYS A 60 15.38 8.87 -9.09
C LYS A 60 15.02 10.13 -8.30
N GLU A 61 14.14 10.96 -8.82
CA GLU A 61 13.63 12.15 -8.14
C GLU A 61 12.37 11.86 -7.32
N LYS A 62 11.75 10.70 -7.51
CA LYS A 62 10.52 10.27 -6.85
C LYS A 62 10.82 9.46 -5.59
N LEU A 63 9.81 9.34 -4.72
CA LEU A 63 9.87 8.64 -3.45
C LEU A 63 8.90 7.46 -3.45
N VAL A 64 9.38 6.28 -3.09
CA VAL A 64 8.55 5.14 -2.72
C VAL A 64 8.62 4.96 -1.21
N ILE A 65 7.45 4.92 -0.57
CA ILE A 65 7.32 4.63 0.87
C ILE A 65 6.72 3.24 0.99
N PHE A 66 7.48 2.30 1.54
CA PHE A 66 6.99 0.97 1.90
C PHE A 66 6.45 1.00 3.32
N SER A 67 5.25 0.44 3.56
CA SER A 67 4.62 0.58 4.87
C SER A 67 3.66 -0.56 5.26
N ASP A 68 3.80 -1.74 4.68
CA ASP A 68 2.99 -2.91 5.05
C ASP A 68 3.89 -4.06 5.54
N GLY A 69 3.63 -4.55 6.75
CA GLY A 69 4.23 -5.76 7.30
C GLY A 69 5.76 -5.80 7.41
N LEU A 70 6.41 -4.64 7.48
CA LEU A 70 7.87 -4.56 7.41
C LEU A 70 8.55 -5.11 8.66
N ASP A 71 9.65 -5.83 8.42
CA ASP A 71 10.66 -6.21 9.39
C ASP A 71 12.06 -5.75 8.90
N ASP A 72 13.09 -6.00 9.68
CA ASP A 72 14.45 -5.56 9.38
C ASP A 72 15.04 -6.23 8.13
N LEU A 73 14.70 -7.49 7.87
CA LEU A 73 15.17 -8.22 6.69
C LEU A 73 14.52 -7.69 5.41
N THR A 74 13.21 -7.51 5.44
CA THR A 74 12.45 -6.95 4.33
C THR A 74 12.90 -5.52 4.00
N ILE A 75 13.13 -4.69 5.01
CA ILE A 75 13.65 -3.31 4.82
C ILE A 75 15.02 -3.35 4.12
N LYS A 76 15.94 -4.20 4.57
CA LYS A 76 17.27 -4.34 3.96
C LYS A 76 17.19 -4.78 2.50
N GLU A 77 16.32 -5.75 2.20
CA GLU A 77 16.12 -6.23 0.83
C GLU A 77 15.54 -5.14 -0.08
N LEU A 78 14.46 -4.49 0.34
CA LEU A 78 13.82 -3.41 -0.41
C LEU A 78 14.78 -2.24 -0.63
N HIS A 79 15.54 -1.85 0.41
CA HIS A 79 16.57 -0.82 0.26
C HIS A 79 17.60 -1.23 -0.78
N ARG A 80 18.21 -2.42 -0.66
CA ARG A 80 19.21 -2.92 -1.60
C ARG A 80 18.73 -2.92 -3.04
N ARG A 81 17.46 -3.25 -3.26
CA ARG A 81 16.85 -3.38 -4.60
C ARG A 81 16.53 -2.03 -5.24
N PHE A 82 16.16 -1.02 -4.45
CA PHE A 82 15.53 0.18 -5.01
C PHE A 82 16.30 1.49 -4.77
N HIS A 83 17.22 1.58 -3.81
CA HIS A 83 17.86 2.84 -3.41
C HIS A 83 18.62 3.58 -4.52
N GLU A 84 19.12 2.86 -5.53
CA GLU A 84 19.79 3.47 -6.69
C GLU A 84 18.82 3.87 -7.81
N ARG A 85 17.58 3.42 -7.74
CA ARG A 85 16.56 3.56 -8.81
C ARG A 85 15.50 4.58 -8.47
N VAL A 86 15.20 4.74 -7.19
CA VAL A 86 14.18 5.65 -6.65
C VAL A 86 14.58 6.00 -5.21
N LYS A 87 14.14 7.14 -4.68
CA LYS A 87 14.27 7.42 -3.25
C LYS A 87 13.36 6.47 -2.47
N VAL A 88 13.86 5.90 -1.38
CA VAL A 88 13.12 4.96 -0.55
C VAL A 88 12.92 5.49 0.86
N SER A 89 11.76 5.17 1.45
CA SER A 89 11.45 5.40 2.85
C SER A 89 10.62 4.23 3.38
N PHE A 90 10.62 4.01 4.70
CA PHE A 90 9.99 2.87 5.32
C PHE A 90 9.12 3.31 6.49
N GLY A 91 7.85 2.88 6.49
CA GLY A 91 6.95 2.99 7.63
C GLY A 91 6.99 1.68 8.42
N TRP A 92 7.88 1.58 9.39
CA TRP A 92 8.02 0.41 10.23
C TRP A 92 7.18 0.58 11.48
N GLY A 93 6.09 -0.17 11.59
CA GLY A 93 5.07 -0.02 12.61
C GLY A 93 5.09 -1.15 13.65
N THR A 94 4.12 -2.05 13.59
CA THR A 94 3.86 -3.10 14.59
C THR A 94 5.10 -3.91 14.97
N ASN A 95 5.85 -4.39 13.98
CA ASN A 95 7.05 -5.21 14.22
C ASN A 95 8.24 -4.43 14.81
N LEU A 96 8.22 -3.09 14.82
CA LEU A 96 9.27 -2.32 15.47
C LEU A 96 9.13 -2.30 17.00
N THR A 97 7.89 -2.22 17.49
CA THR A 97 7.61 -1.96 18.92
C THR A 97 6.87 -3.08 19.63
N ASN A 98 6.25 -4.00 18.88
CA ASN A 98 5.40 -5.07 19.41
C ASN A 98 5.74 -6.45 18.86
N ASP A 99 6.90 -6.61 18.21
CA ASP A 99 7.32 -7.89 17.66
C ASP A 99 8.12 -8.70 18.70
N PHE A 100 7.39 -9.38 19.58
CA PHE A 100 7.93 -10.29 20.60
C PHE A 100 7.73 -11.77 20.20
N ARG A 101 7.53 -12.03 18.91
CA ARG A 101 7.24 -13.35 18.36
C ARG A 101 8.31 -14.38 18.76
N GLY A 102 7.88 -15.49 19.32
CA GLY A 102 8.78 -16.58 19.72
C GLY A 102 9.50 -16.40 21.06
N LEU A 103 9.27 -15.31 21.81
CA LEU A 103 9.84 -15.13 23.14
C LEU A 103 9.13 -15.99 24.18
N VAL A 104 7.84 -16.28 24.00
CA VAL A 104 7.06 -17.18 24.84
C VAL A 104 6.33 -18.20 23.97
N ALA A 105 6.30 -19.44 24.46
CA ALA A 105 5.75 -20.57 23.69
C ALA A 105 4.22 -20.52 23.52
N ASP A 106 3.51 -19.79 24.40
CA ASP A 106 2.06 -19.68 24.39
C ASP A 106 1.51 -18.59 23.44
N GLY A 107 2.38 -17.86 22.77
CA GLY A 107 1.99 -16.78 21.84
C GLY A 107 1.42 -15.53 22.52
N SER A 108 1.44 -15.44 23.86
CA SER A 108 0.84 -14.30 24.59
C SER A 108 1.53 -12.96 24.32
N LEU A 109 2.74 -12.97 23.78
CA LEU A 109 3.50 -11.79 23.39
C LEU A 109 3.60 -11.61 21.87
N ASP A 110 2.77 -12.29 21.10
CA ASP A 110 2.74 -12.07 19.66
C ASP A 110 2.23 -10.66 19.33
N ALA A 111 2.79 -10.09 18.27
CA ALA A 111 2.40 -8.75 17.82
C ALA A 111 0.91 -8.70 17.49
N PHE A 112 0.24 -7.63 17.89
CA PHE A 112 -1.15 -7.39 17.51
C PHE A 112 -1.29 -6.03 16.81
N SER A 113 -2.29 -5.93 15.95
CA SER A 113 -2.64 -4.70 15.25
C SER A 113 -4.08 -4.32 15.54
N LEU A 114 -4.30 -3.06 15.92
CA LEU A 114 -5.64 -2.52 16.13
C LEU A 114 -5.96 -1.51 15.02
N VAL A 115 -7.04 -1.77 14.29
CA VAL A 115 -7.52 -0.89 13.22
C VAL A 115 -8.99 -0.58 13.41
N CYS A 116 -9.34 0.70 13.41
CA CYS A 116 -10.72 1.16 13.43
C CYS A 116 -11.16 1.60 12.04
N LYS A 117 -12.28 1.06 11.56
CA LYS A 117 -12.87 1.41 10.25
C LYS A 117 -14.36 1.64 10.40
N PRO A 118 -14.95 2.67 9.75
CA PRO A 118 -16.39 2.87 9.76
C PRO A 118 -17.08 1.74 9.00
N ILE A 119 -18.16 1.19 9.57
CA ILE A 119 -19.03 0.18 8.91
C ILE A 119 -20.27 0.82 8.31
N LYS A 120 -20.62 2.03 8.78
CA LYS A 120 -21.71 2.84 8.23
C LYS A 120 -21.34 4.34 8.27
N ALA A 121 -21.80 5.09 7.28
CA ALA A 121 -21.72 6.54 7.22
C ALA A 121 -23.04 7.10 6.70
N ASN A 122 -23.66 8.04 7.43
CA ASN A 122 -24.95 8.63 7.08
C ASN A 122 -26.04 7.58 6.74
N GLY A 123 -26.11 6.50 7.53
CA GLY A 123 -27.06 5.41 7.34
C GLY A 123 -26.70 4.40 6.23
N ASN A 124 -25.72 4.68 5.40
CA ASN A 124 -25.26 3.80 4.32
C ASN A 124 -24.11 2.91 4.77
N SER A 125 -24.07 1.67 4.28
CA SER A 125 -22.94 0.76 4.49
C SER A 125 -21.69 1.29 3.80
N THR A 126 -20.54 1.13 4.45
CA THR A 126 -19.25 1.49 3.87
C THR A 126 -18.50 0.25 3.41
N VAL A 127 -17.61 0.43 2.42
CA VAL A 127 -16.71 -0.60 1.91
C VAL A 127 -15.28 -0.08 1.94
N LYS A 128 -14.34 -0.90 2.40
CA LYS A 128 -12.91 -0.69 2.24
C LYS A 128 -12.38 -1.78 1.32
N LEU A 129 -11.71 -1.39 0.25
CA LEU A 129 -10.94 -2.28 -0.62
C LEU A 129 -9.44 -2.02 -0.43
N SER A 130 -8.61 -2.94 -0.91
CA SER A 130 -7.15 -2.86 -0.84
C SER A 130 -6.58 -3.90 -1.83
N ASP A 131 -5.32 -3.76 -2.21
CA ASP A 131 -4.61 -4.77 -3.01
C ASP A 131 -4.53 -6.12 -2.26
N ASN A 132 -4.54 -6.10 -0.93
CA ASN A 132 -4.74 -7.30 -0.13
C ASN A 132 -6.25 -7.50 0.11
N LEU A 133 -6.84 -8.49 -0.56
CA LEU A 133 -8.26 -8.81 -0.47
C LEU A 133 -8.70 -9.21 0.95
N ASN A 134 -7.80 -9.75 1.78
CA ASN A 134 -8.08 -10.09 3.18
C ASN A 134 -8.31 -8.83 4.04
N LYS A 135 -7.85 -7.67 3.59
CA LYS A 135 -8.10 -6.38 4.24
C LYS A 135 -9.44 -5.74 3.82
N ALA A 136 -10.20 -6.36 2.91
CA ALA A 136 -11.51 -5.85 2.50
C ALA A 136 -12.51 -5.87 3.66
N MET A 137 -13.32 -4.83 3.78
CA MET A 137 -14.39 -4.71 4.79
C MET A 137 -15.67 -4.19 4.18
N GLY A 138 -16.79 -4.69 4.70
CA GLY A 138 -18.14 -4.40 4.25
C GLY A 138 -18.97 -5.67 4.12
N SER A 139 -20.24 -5.58 3.70
CA SER A 139 -20.99 -6.76 3.33
C SER A 139 -20.44 -7.37 2.04
N SER A 140 -20.50 -8.69 1.90
CA SER A 140 -20.00 -9.39 0.71
C SER A 140 -20.60 -8.84 -0.59
N ALA A 141 -21.91 -8.60 -0.60
CA ALA A 141 -22.61 -8.04 -1.76
C ALA A 141 -22.07 -6.65 -2.17
N GLU A 142 -21.82 -5.76 -1.20
CA GLU A 142 -21.26 -4.44 -1.48
C GLU A 142 -19.79 -4.52 -1.89
N ILE A 143 -18.98 -5.39 -1.27
CA ILE A 143 -17.61 -5.64 -1.69
C ILE A 143 -17.56 -6.10 -3.14
N ASP A 144 -18.40 -7.07 -3.52
CA ASP A 144 -18.44 -7.60 -4.89
C ASP A 144 -18.94 -6.54 -5.88
N ARG A 145 -19.94 -5.75 -5.50
CA ARG A 145 -20.41 -4.62 -6.30
C ARG A 145 -19.31 -3.61 -6.57
N TYR A 146 -18.55 -3.22 -5.55
CA TYR A 146 -17.44 -2.27 -5.70
C TYR A 146 -16.30 -2.86 -6.51
N LYS A 147 -15.94 -4.12 -6.31
CA LYS A 147 -14.95 -4.81 -7.14
C LYS A 147 -15.32 -4.79 -8.62
N HIS A 148 -16.59 -5.08 -8.92
CA HIS A 148 -17.10 -5.06 -10.29
C HIS A 148 -17.04 -3.65 -10.90
N VAL A 149 -17.54 -2.63 -10.19
CA VAL A 149 -17.61 -1.24 -10.66
C VAL A 149 -16.20 -0.68 -10.91
N PHE A 150 -15.24 -0.97 -10.04
CA PHE A 150 -13.90 -0.43 -10.12
C PHE A 150 -12.88 -1.35 -10.80
N GLY A 151 -13.31 -2.53 -11.25
CA GLY A 151 -12.44 -3.51 -11.92
C GLY A 151 -11.37 -4.08 -11.00
N VAL A 152 -11.66 -4.18 -9.71
CA VAL A 152 -10.75 -4.77 -8.70
C VAL A 152 -11.06 -6.25 -8.58
N GLY A 153 -10.10 -7.14 -8.78
CA GLY A 153 -10.34 -8.56 -8.51
C GLY A 153 -9.70 -9.57 -9.41
N GLN A 154 -8.79 -9.17 -10.30
CA GLN A 154 -7.96 -10.13 -11.06
C GLN A 154 -6.54 -10.29 -10.48
N GLN A 155 -6.24 -9.69 -9.36
CA GLN A 155 -4.95 -9.84 -8.69
C GLN A 155 -4.98 -11.08 -7.78
N LYS A 156 -3.93 -11.91 -7.89
CA LYS A 156 -3.72 -13.06 -7.03
C LYS A 156 -3.65 -12.62 -5.57
N SER A 157 -4.35 -13.31 -4.68
CA SER A 157 -4.17 -13.15 -3.24
C SER A 157 -2.74 -13.57 -2.87
N PHE A 158 -2.01 -12.69 -2.22
CA PHE A 158 -0.74 -13.04 -1.57
C PHE A 158 -1.04 -13.27 -0.10
N ASP A 159 -0.61 -14.42 0.42
CA ASP A 159 -0.62 -14.71 1.85
C ASP A 159 0.48 -13.86 2.50
N ILE A 160 0.08 -12.70 3.00
CA ILE A 160 0.95 -11.94 3.89
C ILE A 160 0.67 -12.50 5.28
N VAL A 161 1.65 -13.22 5.81
CA VAL A 161 1.67 -13.63 7.21
C VAL A 161 1.83 -12.36 8.05
N VAL A 162 0.79 -12.02 8.80
CA VAL A 162 0.82 -10.95 9.81
C VAL A 162 1.50 -11.47 11.06
#